data_7e2705d55109116f019dfc3eceb7205e
#
_entry.id   7e2705d55109116f019dfc3eceb7205e
#
_cell.length_a   1.000
_cell.length_b   1.000
_cell.length_c   1.000
_cell.angle_alpha   90.00
_cell.angle_beta   90.00
_cell.angle_gamma   90.00
#
_symmetry.space_group_name_H-M   'P 1'
#
loop_
_entity.id
_entity.type
_entity.pdbx_description
1 polymer ?
#
loop_
_entity_poly.entity_id
_entity_poly.type
_entity_poly.pdbx_seq_one_letter_code
_entity_poly.pdbx_strand_id
1 'polypeptide(L)'
;MTIQMTTVPPKPSSLRPAVAAIAAACALSSGAALAAAIVLDRPLWLASSFVFVPGFVAFVALTVTVRRDEQELFLLRLKAGLVAGALATLAYDGIRWIIERLDLVSVNSFQAIRIFGAGLTGAGATGNAALAAGWAFHAINGFGFGLAYVFVAAGRRWGWAVAYALVLESFMIMLYPGWLGFSMSGEFLTVSITAQNSTESTPIT
;
A
#
# COMPACT_ATOMS: atom_id res chain seq x y z
N MET A 1 -58.38 3.19 16.00
CA MET A 1 -57.08 3.86 15.67
C MET A 1 -56.01 2.77 15.60
N THR A 2 -55.72 2.26 14.39
CA THR A 2 -54.79 1.12 14.21
C THR A 2 -53.40 1.71 14.05
N ILE A 3 -52.51 1.49 15.03
CA ILE A 3 -51.11 1.89 14.97
C ILE A 3 -50.42 0.94 14.00
N GLN A 4 -50.12 1.42 12.79
CA GLN A 4 -49.22 0.70 11.88
C GLN A 4 -47.80 0.75 12.48
N MET A 5 -47.36 -0.35 13.06
CA MET A 5 -45.95 -0.53 13.37
C MET A 5 -45.17 -0.56 12.05
N THR A 6 -44.47 0.52 11.75
CA THR A 6 -43.46 0.55 10.69
C THR A 6 -42.32 -0.38 11.08
N THR A 7 -42.27 -1.57 10.48
CA THR A 7 -41.18 -2.49 10.64
C THR A 7 -39.94 -1.87 10.01
N VAL A 8 -38.97 -1.48 10.84
CA VAL A 8 -37.66 -1.06 10.37
C VAL A 8 -37.04 -2.24 9.62
N PRO A 9 -36.65 -2.08 8.35
CA PRO A 9 -36.04 -3.17 7.60
C PRO A 9 -34.79 -3.68 8.34
N PRO A 10 -34.56 -4.99 8.36
CA PRO A 10 -33.39 -5.56 9.04
C PRO A 10 -32.12 -5.00 8.42
N LYS A 11 -31.18 -4.58 9.28
CA LYS A 11 -29.87 -4.03 8.89
C LYS A 11 -29.11 -5.10 8.10
N PRO A 12 -28.50 -4.77 6.94
CA PRO A 12 -27.78 -5.75 6.15
C PRO A 12 -26.61 -6.32 6.94
N SER A 13 -26.52 -7.65 7.00
CA SER A 13 -25.44 -8.36 7.69
C SER A 13 -24.11 -8.38 6.91
N SER A 14 -24.15 -8.01 5.63
CA SER A 14 -22.99 -7.97 4.73
C SER A 14 -23.11 -6.89 3.68
N LEU A 15 -21.96 -6.37 3.22
CA LEU A 15 -21.91 -5.54 2.01
C LEU A 15 -22.19 -6.40 0.78
N ARG A 16 -22.78 -5.78 -0.25
CA ARG A 16 -22.84 -6.42 -1.57
C ARG A 16 -21.45 -6.80 -2.05
N PRO A 17 -21.26 -8.02 -2.59
CA PRO A 17 -19.94 -8.49 -3.05
C PRO A 17 -19.25 -7.53 -4.02
N ALA A 18 -20.02 -6.91 -4.93
CA ALA A 18 -19.50 -5.93 -5.87
C ALA A 18 -18.94 -4.68 -5.17
N VAL A 19 -19.64 -4.15 -4.14
CA VAL A 19 -19.17 -2.99 -3.36
C VAL A 19 -17.87 -3.34 -2.63
N ALA A 20 -17.82 -4.51 -2.00
CA ALA A 20 -16.63 -4.98 -1.30
C ALA A 20 -15.45 -5.18 -2.25
N ALA A 21 -15.67 -5.78 -3.42
CA ALA A 21 -14.64 -5.99 -4.44
C ALA A 21 -14.11 -4.67 -5.02
N ILE A 22 -14.99 -3.74 -5.35
CA ILE A 22 -14.59 -2.41 -5.86
C ILE A 22 -13.81 -1.64 -4.79
N ALA A 23 -14.27 -1.64 -3.55
CA ALA A 23 -13.56 -0.99 -2.45
C ALA A 23 -12.15 -1.58 -2.25
N ALA A 24 -12.02 -2.90 -2.29
CA ALA A 24 -10.74 -3.58 -2.17
C ALA A 24 -9.81 -3.26 -3.36
N ALA A 25 -10.32 -3.29 -4.59
CA ALA A 25 -9.55 -2.94 -5.78
C ALA A 25 -9.05 -1.49 -5.75
N CYS A 26 -9.92 -0.55 -5.36
CA CYS A 26 -9.54 0.85 -5.18
C CYS A 26 -8.50 1.02 -4.06
N ALA A 27 -8.63 0.29 -2.95
CA ALA A 27 -7.68 0.34 -1.85
C ALA A 27 -6.29 -0.21 -2.25
N LEU A 28 -6.22 -1.17 -3.16
CA LEU A 28 -4.96 -1.72 -3.69
C LEU A 28 -4.31 -0.84 -4.77
N SER A 29 -4.92 0.27 -5.17
CA SER A 29 -4.44 1.09 -6.30
C SER A 29 -3.04 1.66 -6.10
N SER A 30 -2.60 1.94 -4.86
CA SER A 30 -1.23 2.38 -4.57
C SER A 30 -0.20 1.27 -4.82
N GLY A 31 -0.48 0.04 -4.37
CA GLY A 31 0.34 -1.13 -4.68
C GLY A 31 0.34 -1.46 -6.18
N ALA A 32 -0.82 -1.32 -6.84
CA ALA A 32 -0.93 -1.50 -8.29
C ALA A 32 -0.13 -0.45 -9.07
N ALA A 33 -0.08 0.81 -8.58
CA ALA A 33 0.77 1.86 -9.17
C ALA A 33 2.26 1.51 -9.05
N LEU A 34 2.69 0.99 -7.90
CA LEU A 34 4.07 0.53 -7.72
C LEU A 34 4.39 -0.63 -8.67
N ALA A 35 3.51 -1.63 -8.76
CA ALA A 35 3.66 -2.75 -9.67
C ALA A 35 3.74 -2.28 -11.14
N ALA A 36 2.87 -1.36 -11.53
CA ALA A 36 2.88 -0.79 -12.88
C ALA A 36 4.18 -0.02 -13.18
N ALA A 37 4.69 0.76 -12.21
CA ALA A 37 5.96 1.47 -12.37
C ALA A 37 7.11 0.50 -12.63
N ILE A 38 7.18 -0.60 -11.88
CA ILE A 38 8.23 -1.63 -12.01
C ILE A 38 8.10 -2.37 -13.34
N VAL A 39 6.90 -2.89 -13.67
CA VAL A 39 6.69 -3.72 -14.87
C VAL A 39 6.85 -2.93 -16.17
N LEU A 40 6.41 -1.68 -16.17
CA LEU A 40 6.45 -0.82 -17.35
C LEU A 40 7.73 0.03 -17.44
N ASP A 41 8.63 -0.10 -16.48
CA ASP A 41 9.84 0.71 -16.35
C ASP A 41 9.53 2.21 -16.48
N ARG A 42 8.60 2.69 -15.65
CA ARG A 42 8.14 4.07 -15.65
C ARG A 42 8.30 4.73 -14.28
N PRO A 43 8.51 6.04 -14.23
CA PRO A 43 8.58 6.76 -12.95
C PRO A 43 7.34 6.51 -12.10
N LEU A 44 7.53 6.30 -10.79
CA LEU A 44 6.44 6.01 -9.87
C LEU A 44 5.40 7.13 -9.80
N TRP A 45 5.82 8.40 -9.95
CA TRP A 45 4.89 9.53 -10.01
C TRP A 45 3.90 9.42 -11.17
N LEU A 46 4.36 8.94 -12.34
CA LEU A 46 3.52 8.76 -13.51
C LEU A 46 2.50 7.62 -13.27
N ALA A 47 2.97 6.45 -12.84
CA ALA A 47 2.10 5.33 -12.50
C ALA A 47 1.10 5.71 -11.41
N SER A 48 1.52 6.46 -10.38
CA SER A 48 0.64 6.94 -9.32
C SER A 48 -0.44 7.89 -9.85
N SER A 49 -0.12 8.78 -10.78
CA SER A 49 -1.08 9.71 -11.39
C SER A 49 -2.18 8.99 -12.17
N PHE A 50 -1.86 7.88 -12.84
CA PHE A 50 -2.83 7.16 -13.69
C PHE A 50 -3.50 5.97 -13.01
N VAL A 51 -2.93 5.44 -11.93
CA VAL A 51 -3.47 4.25 -11.24
C VAL A 51 -3.93 4.59 -9.83
N PHE A 52 -3.04 5.15 -9.00
CA PHE A 52 -3.37 5.45 -7.61
C PHE A 52 -4.40 6.58 -7.49
N VAL A 53 -4.16 7.72 -8.16
CA VAL A 53 -5.07 8.89 -8.02
C VAL A 53 -6.50 8.55 -8.48
N PRO A 54 -6.75 7.95 -9.65
CA PRO A 54 -8.09 7.53 -10.03
C PRO A 54 -8.70 6.50 -9.08
N GLY A 55 -7.92 5.52 -8.62
CA GLY A 55 -8.36 4.54 -7.63
C GLY A 55 -8.76 5.18 -6.30
N PHE A 56 -7.98 6.14 -5.81
CA PHE A 56 -8.29 6.89 -4.60
C PHE A 56 -9.56 7.74 -4.77
N VAL A 57 -9.71 8.46 -5.89
CA VAL A 57 -10.92 9.24 -6.20
C VAL A 57 -12.14 8.32 -6.27
N ALA A 58 -12.03 7.16 -6.94
CA ALA A 58 -13.11 6.19 -7.00
C ALA A 58 -13.46 5.63 -5.61
N PHE A 59 -12.46 5.39 -4.76
CA PHE A 59 -12.68 4.96 -3.38
C PHE A 59 -13.45 6.02 -2.57
N VAL A 60 -13.03 7.28 -2.67
CA VAL A 60 -13.73 8.41 -2.02
C VAL A 60 -15.15 8.54 -2.55
N ALA A 61 -15.35 8.49 -3.87
CA ALA A 61 -16.69 8.52 -4.48
C ALA A 61 -17.55 7.37 -3.96
N LEU A 62 -17.00 6.17 -3.82
CA LEU A 62 -17.72 5.01 -3.28
C LEU A 62 -18.18 5.25 -1.83
N THR A 63 -17.39 5.94 -0.99
CA THR A 63 -17.78 6.23 0.40
C THR A 63 -19.06 7.07 0.50
N VAL A 64 -19.30 7.94 -0.49
CA VAL A 64 -20.47 8.83 -0.49
C VAL A 64 -21.65 8.30 -1.33
N THR A 65 -21.38 7.35 -2.23
CA THR A 65 -22.40 6.78 -3.14
C THR A 65 -22.91 5.41 -2.70
N VAL A 66 -22.25 4.75 -1.75
CA VAL A 66 -22.73 3.48 -1.19
C VAL A 66 -24.13 3.66 -0.61
N ARG A 67 -24.99 2.68 -0.81
CA ARG A 67 -26.38 2.74 -0.36
C ARG A 67 -26.48 3.01 1.14
N ARG A 68 -27.48 3.77 1.54
CA ARG A 68 -27.68 4.17 2.95
C ARG A 68 -27.79 2.99 3.92
N ASP A 69 -28.39 1.90 3.47
CA ASP A 69 -28.53 0.65 4.25
C ASP A 69 -27.20 -0.05 4.49
N GLU A 70 -26.21 0.10 3.59
CA GLU A 70 -24.87 -0.47 3.69
C GLU A 70 -23.83 0.50 4.27
N GLN A 71 -24.14 1.80 4.33
CA GLN A 71 -23.15 2.86 4.65
C GLN A 71 -22.50 2.68 6.01
N GLU A 72 -23.27 2.31 7.03
CA GLU A 72 -22.72 2.13 8.37
C GLU A 72 -21.72 0.97 8.43
N LEU A 73 -22.05 -0.15 7.78
CA LEU A 73 -21.14 -1.29 7.68
C LEU A 73 -19.90 -0.96 6.85
N PHE A 74 -20.07 -0.18 5.77
CA PHE A 74 -18.93 0.29 4.96
C PHE A 74 -17.99 1.14 5.79
N LEU A 75 -18.49 2.13 6.54
CA LEU A 75 -17.69 2.99 7.40
C LEU A 75 -17.02 2.22 8.54
N LEU A 76 -17.69 1.21 9.09
CA LEU A 76 -17.09 0.33 10.08
C LEU A 76 -15.90 -0.44 9.50
N ARG A 77 -16.04 -1.01 8.29
CA ARG A 77 -14.94 -1.69 7.60
C ARG A 77 -13.82 -0.74 7.21
N LEU A 78 -14.15 0.49 6.80
CA LEU A 78 -13.17 1.53 6.53
C LEU A 78 -12.31 1.81 7.76
N LYS A 79 -12.91 2.07 8.91
CA LYS A 79 -12.19 2.30 10.17
C LYS A 79 -11.36 1.10 10.58
N ALA A 80 -11.95 -0.09 10.54
CA ALA A 80 -11.24 -1.32 10.89
C ALA A 80 -10.04 -1.58 9.96
N GLY A 81 -10.20 -1.36 8.66
CA GLY A 81 -9.13 -1.52 7.67
C GLY A 81 -7.99 -0.53 7.85
N LEU A 82 -8.29 0.73 8.15
CA LEU A 82 -7.26 1.74 8.44
C LEU A 82 -6.46 1.37 9.70
N VAL A 83 -7.14 0.96 10.77
CA VAL A 83 -6.47 0.53 12.01
C VAL A 83 -5.65 -0.73 11.77
N ALA A 84 -6.21 -1.73 11.09
CA ALA A 84 -5.49 -2.97 10.78
C ALA A 84 -4.27 -2.71 9.90
N GLY A 85 -4.40 -1.85 8.88
CA GLY A 85 -3.29 -1.45 8.02
C GLY A 85 -2.19 -0.74 8.78
N ALA A 86 -2.54 0.23 9.65
CA ALA A 86 -1.57 0.92 10.50
C ALA A 86 -0.81 -0.05 11.40
N LEU A 87 -1.52 -0.93 12.12
CA LEU A 87 -0.91 -1.89 13.03
C LEU A 87 -0.02 -2.90 12.29
N ALA A 88 -0.48 -3.40 11.14
CA ALA A 88 0.30 -4.32 10.32
C ALA A 88 1.58 -3.66 9.79
N THR A 89 1.50 -2.41 9.32
CA THR A 89 2.67 -1.66 8.86
C THR A 89 3.66 -1.41 9.98
N LEU A 90 3.19 -0.98 11.15
CA LEU A 90 4.06 -0.77 12.32
C LEU A 90 4.72 -2.06 12.78
N ALA A 91 4.00 -3.19 12.80
CA ALA A 91 4.56 -4.48 13.14
C ALA A 91 5.60 -4.94 12.12
N TYR A 92 5.32 -4.77 10.82
CA TYR A 92 6.24 -5.09 9.73
C TYR A 92 7.54 -4.27 9.82
N ASP A 93 7.41 -2.95 9.99
CA ASP A 93 8.56 -2.06 10.12
C ASP A 93 9.35 -2.30 11.41
N GLY A 94 8.63 -2.61 12.50
CA GLY A 94 9.26 -2.98 13.77
C GLY A 94 10.11 -4.26 13.66
N ILE A 95 9.60 -5.28 12.98
CA ILE A 95 10.35 -6.52 12.73
C ILE A 95 11.59 -6.23 11.86
N ARG A 96 11.44 -5.45 10.78
CA ARG A 96 12.56 -5.05 9.92
C ARG A 96 13.63 -4.28 10.69
N TRP A 97 13.20 -3.34 11.54
CA TRP A 97 14.12 -2.59 12.39
C TRP A 97 14.89 -3.48 13.38
N ILE A 98 14.21 -4.49 13.99
CA ILE A 98 14.86 -5.45 14.88
C ILE A 98 15.89 -6.29 14.12
N ILE A 99 15.53 -6.81 12.94
CA ILE A 99 16.41 -7.63 12.09
C ILE A 99 17.67 -6.84 11.70
N GLU A 100 17.53 -5.57 11.34
CA GLU A 100 18.63 -4.67 11.01
C GLU A 100 19.51 -4.37 12.24
N ARG A 101 18.90 -4.15 13.40
CA ARG A 101 19.63 -3.90 14.66
C ARG A 101 20.42 -5.10 15.17
N LEU A 102 19.99 -6.30 14.84
CA LEU A 102 20.68 -7.55 15.21
C LEU A 102 21.70 -7.99 14.15
N ASP A 103 21.99 -7.16 13.13
CA ASP A 103 22.89 -7.47 12.02
C ASP A 103 22.58 -8.82 11.33
N LEU A 104 21.31 -9.23 11.34
CA LEU A 104 20.86 -10.46 10.70
C LEU A 104 20.80 -10.34 9.16
N VAL A 105 20.83 -9.11 8.65
CA VAL A 105 20.87 -8.77 7.22
C VAL A 105 21.86 -7.63 6.99
N SER A 106 22.64 -7.71 5.93
CA SER A 106 23.63 -6.69 5.55
C SER A 106 23.03 -5.50 4.79
N VAL A 107 21.72 -5.39 4.73
CA VAL A 107 21.00 -4.43 3.87
C VAL A 107 20.19 -3.45 4.73
N ASN A 108 20.21 -2.16 4.33
CA ASN A 108 19.32 -1.17 4.92
C ASN A 108 17.87 -1.43 4.48
N SER A 109 17.10 -2.02 5.38
CA SER A 109 15.70 -2.42 5.14
C SER A 109 14.78 -1.27 4.76
N PHE A 110 15.13 -0.03 5.09
CA PHE A 110 14.34 1.17 4.83
C PHE A 110 14.77 1.94 3.58
N GLN A 111 15.80 1.49 2.88
CA GLN A 111 16.28 2.17 1.67
C GLN A 111 15.25 2.16 0.54
N ALA A 112 14.44 1.11 0.43
CA ALA A 112 13.33 1.05 -0.52
C ALA A 112 12.36 2.24 -0.38
N ILE A 113 12.14 2.72 0.84
CA ILE A 113 11.29 3.88 1.12
C ILE A 113 11.86 5.13 0.45
N ARG A 114 13.16 5.34 0.50
CA ARG A 114 13.83 6.48 -0.16
C ARG A 114 13.73 6.38 -1.68
N ILE A 115 13.87 5.19 -2.25
CA ILE A 115 13.75 4.93 -3.69
C ILE A 115 12.34 5.24 -4.17
N PHE A 116 11.32 4.78 -3.44
CA PHE A 116 9.93 5.12 -3.78
C PHE A 116 9.68 6.62 -3.73
N GLY A 117 10.21 7.29 -2.70
CA GLY A 117 10.11 8.74 -2.61
C GLY A 117 10.83 9.49 -3.72
N ALA A 118 12.00 9.04 -4.12
CA ALA A 118 12.71 9.59 -5.27
C ALA A 118 11.90 9.40 -6.57
N GLY A 119 11.32 8.21 -6.76
CA GLY A 119 10.46 7.91 -7.90
C GLY A 119 9.17 8.75 -7.95
N LEU A 120 8.71 9.25 -6.80
CA LEU A 120 7.55 10.14 -6.70
C LEU A 120 7.92 11.62 -6.93
N THR A 121 9.04 12.07 -6.40
CA THR A 121 9.41 13.49 -6.37
C THR A 121 10.33 13.88 -7.50
N GLY A 122 11.00 12.92 -8.15
CA GLY A 122 12.11 13.19 -9.07
C GLY A 122 13.38 13.71 -8.38
N ALA A 123 13.39 13.80 -7.05
CA ALA A 123 14.55 14.23 -6.26
C ALA A 123 15.54 13.06 -6.07
N GLY A 124 16.80 13.37 -5.75
CA GLY A 124 17.77 12.34 -5.37
C GLY A 124 17.31 11.54 -4.15
N ALA A 125 17.60 10.24 -4.11
CA ALA A 125 17.13 9.33 -3.06
C ALA A 125 17.64 9.69 -1.65
N THR A 126 18.68 10.50 -1.53
CA THR A 126 19.23 10.99 -0.27
C THR A 126 18.51 12.22 0.27
N GLY A 127 17.67 12.90 -0.54
CA GLY A 127 16.98 14.12 -0.17
C GLY A 127 15.86 13.91 0.87
N ASN A 128 15.63 14.92 1.71
CA ASN A 128 14.53 14.89 2.70
C ASN A 128 13.14 14.81 2.03
N ALA A 129 12.98 15.40 0.85
CA ALA A 129 11.74 15.32 0.08
C ALA A 129 11.44 13.88 -0.34
N ALA A 130 12.45 13.14 -0.84
CA ALA A 130 12.33 11.73 -1.17
C ALA A 130 12.01 10.90 0.08
N LEU A 131 12.66 11.17 1.20
CA LEU A 131 12.38 10.46 2.45
C LEU A 131 10.93 10.66 2.91
N ALA A 132 10.45 11.92 2.94
CA ALA A 132 9.10 12.24 3.36
C ALA A 132 8.03 11.63 2.43
N ALA A 133 8.22 11.76 1.10
CA ALA A 133 7.31 11.19 0.11
C ALA A 133 7.31 9.65 0.17
N GLY A 134 8.46 9.04 0.39
CA GLY A 134 8.59 7.59 0.53
C GLY A 134 7.83 7.06 1.74
N TRP A 135 7.99 7.68 2.92
CA TRP A 135 7.24 7.32 4.12
C TRP A 135 5.72 7.52 3.94
N ALA A 136 5.31 8.62 3.31
CA ALA A 136 3.91 8.86 3.02
C ALA A 136 3.33 7.76 2.11
N PHE A 137 4.06 7.41 1.04
CA PHE A 137 3.65 6.35 0.12
C PHE A 137 3.61 4.97 0.80
N HIS A 138 4.60 4.66 1.64
CA HIS A 138 4.65 3.43 2.41
C HIS A 138 3.44 3.30 3.36
N ALA A 139 3.10 4.36 4.08
CA ALA A 139 1.93 4.39 4.94
C ALA A 139 0.62 4.21 4.14
N ILE A 140 0.49 4.88 2.99
CA ILE A 140 -0.67 4.74 2.09
C ILE A 140 -0.81 3.29 1.61
N ASN A 141 0.29 2.63 1.24
CA ASN A 141 0.28 1.21 0.87
C ASN A 141 -0.19 0.33 2.04
N GLY A 142 0.33 0.55 3.23
CA GLY A 142 -0.08 -0.18 4.43
C GLY A 142 -1.56 -0.04 4.73
N PHE A 143 -2.10 1.18 4.68
CA PHE A 143 -3.54 1.42 4.82
C PHE A 143 -4.34 0.74 3.71
N GLY A 144 -3.88 0.84 2.45
CA GLY A 144 -4.51 0.21 1.30
C GLY A 144 -4.61 -1.30 1.46
N PHE A 145 -3.55 -1.96 1.86
CA PHE A 145 -3.53 -3.41 2.10
C PHE A 145 -4.46 -3.82 3.25
N GLY A 146 -4.46 -3.08 4.35
CA GLY A 146 -5.38 -3.33 5.46
C GLY A 146 -6.85 -3.15 5.06
N LEU A 147 -7.16 -2.09 4.32
CA LEU A 147 -8.50 -1.85 3.76
C LEU A 147 -8.93 -2.99 2.83
N ALA A 148 -8.09 -3.36 1.86
CA ALA A 148 -8.41 -4.43 0.92
C ALA A 148 -8.69 -5.74 1.65
N TYR A 149 -7.87 -6.11 2.63
CA TYR A 149 -8.10 -7.30 3.46
C TYR A 149 -9.46 -7.24 4.16
N VAL A 150 -9.79 -6.15 4.85
CA VAL A 150 -11.03 -6.04 5.62
C VAL A 150 -12.26 -6.03 4.71
N PHE A 151 -12.20 -5.41 3.52
CA PHE A 151 -13.32 -5.44 2.59
C PHE A 151 -13.60 -6.83 2.03
N VAL A 152 -12.56 -7.66 1.80
CA VAL A 152 -12.70 -9.00 1.22
C VAL A 152 -12.87 -10.09 2.28
N ALA A 153 -12.14 -10.00 3.39
CA ALA A 153 -11.95 -11.11 4.33
C ALA A 153 -12.44 -10.81 5.76
N ALA A 154 -13.21 -9.72 5.98
CA ALA A 154 -13.76 -9.43 7.31
C ALA A 154 -14.55 -10.60 7.88
N GLY A 155 -14.28 -10.96 9.14
CA GLY A 155 -14.92 -12.08 9.81
C GLY A 155 -14.33 -13.46 9.50
N ARG A 156 -13.31 -13.54 8.64
CA ARG A 156 -12.58 -14.78 8.40
C ARG A 156 -11.59 -15.08 9.54
N ARG A 157 -11.16 -16.35 9.62
CA ARG A 157 -10.14 -16.80 10.60
C ARG A 157 -8.82 -16.08 10.36
N TRP A 158 -8.03 -15.88 11.42
CA TRP A 158 -6.73 -15.19 11.36
C TRP A 158 -5.76 -15.76 10.31
N GLY A 159 -5.84 -17.06 10.01
CA GLY A 159 -5.03 -17.69 8.96
C GLY A 159 -5.22 -17.06 7.57
N TRP A 160 -6.38 -16.45 7.29
CA TRP A 160 -6.59 -15.70 6.05
C TRP A 160 -5.77 -14.42 5.98
N ALA A 161 -5.50 -13.78 7.13
CA ALA A 161 -4.61 -12.62 7.16
C ALA A 161 -3.16 -13.01 6.84
N VAL A 162 -2.70 -14.15 7.38
CA VAL A 162 -1.38 -14.71 7.06
C VAL A 162 -1.29 -15.09 5.59
N ALA A 163 -2.29 -15.80 5.06
CA ALA A 163 -2.32 -16.18 3.64
C ALA A 163 -2.31 -14.94 2.73
N TYR A 164 -3.08 -13.90 3.07
CA TYR A 164 -3.09 -12.64 2.34
C TYR A 164 -1.72 -11.95 2.35
N ALA A 165 -1.08 -11.86 3.51
CA ALA A 165 0.26 -11.28 3.63
C ALA A 165 1.30 -12.06 2.82
N LEU A 166 1.27 -13.40 2.85
CA LEU A 166 2.15 -14.25 2.06
C LEU A 166 1.93 -14.07 0.55
N VAL A 167 0.68 -13.95 0.11
CA VAL A 167 0.37 -13.67 -1.31
C VAL A 167 0.92 -12.32 -1.74
N LEU A 168 0.75 -11.26 -0.93
CA LEU A 168 1.30 -9.94 -1.22
C LEU A 168 2.83 -9.96 -1.31
N GLU A 169 3.49 -10.59 -0.34
CA GLU A 169 4.96 -10.68 -0.32
C GLU A 169 5.48 -11.51 -1.50
N SER A 170 4.85 -12.65 -1.80
CA SER A 170 5.21 -13.47 -2.96
C SER A 170 5.05 -12.69 -4.26
N PHE A 171 3.97 -11.91 -4.39
CA PHE A 171 3.74 -11.07 -5.56
C PHE A 171 4.81 -9.99 -5.72
N MET A 172 5.21 -9.35 -4.60
CA MET A 172 6.30 -8.37 -4.61
C MET A 172 7.64 -8.99 -5.02
N ILE A 173 7.96 -10.17 -4.51
CA ILE A 173 9.18 -10.92 -4.89
C ILE A 173 9.17 -11.26 -6.38
N MET A 174 8.03 -11.69 -6.92
CA MET A 174 7.90 -12.04 -8.35
C MET A 174 7.99 -10.82 -9.27
N LEU A 175 7.41 -9.69 -8.88
CA LEU A 175 7.47 -8.46 -9.65
C LEU A 175 8.87 -7.86 -9.70
N TYR A 176 9.65 -8.10 -8.67
CA TYR A 176 10.97 -7.56 -8.52
C TYR A 176 11.97 -8.71 -8.32
N PRO A 177 12.41 -9.37 -9.42
CA PRO A 177 13.36 -10.49 -9.31
C PRO A 177 14.66 -10.11 -8.61
N GLY A 178 15.07 -8.84 -8.69
CA GLY A 178 16.17 -8.28 -7.91
C GLY A 178 15.87 -8.03 -6.44
N TRP A 179 14.60 -8.16 -5.99
CA TRP A 179 14.22 -7.87 -4.61
C TRP A 179 14.87 -8.82 -3.61
N LEU A 180 14.94 -10.09 -3.93
CA LEU A 180 15.64 -11.09 -3.13
C LEU A 180 17.17 -10.84 -3.14
N GLY A 181 17.73 -10.55 -4.31
CA GLY A 181 19.11 -10.13 -4.45
C GLY A 181 19.41 -8.81 -3.75
N PHE A 182 18.49 -7.84 -3.85
CA PHE A 182 18.50 -6.58 -3.12
C PHE A 182 18.43 -6.79 -1.60
N SER A 183 17.55 -7.66 -1.12
CA SER A 183 17.42 -7.99 0.30
C SER A 183 18.62 -8.76 0.84
N MET A 184 19.34 -9.48 -0.01
CA MET A 184 20.43 -10.36 0.40
C MET A 184 21.83 -9.85 0.06
N SER A 185 22.03 -9.03 -0.98
CA SER A 185 23.35 -8.56 -1.43
C SER A 185 23.61 -7.07 -1.26
N GLY A 186 22.56 -6.24 -1.16
CA GLY A 186 22.70 -4.78 -1.13
C GLY A 186 23.25 -4.14 -2.42
N GLU A 187 23.75 -4.97 -3.36
CA GLU A 187 24.46 -4.52 -4.56
C GLU A 187 23.60 -3.71 -5.53
N PHE A 188 22.31 -4.07 -5.65
CA PHE A 188 21.41 -3.37 -6.57
C PHE A 188 21.24 -1.88 -6.22
N LEU A 189 21.20 -1.58 -4.93
CA LEU A 189 21.11 -0.19 -4.44
C LEU A 189 22.40 0.58 -4.60
N THR A 190 23.51 -0.06 -4.40
CA THR A 190 24.84 0.55 -4.61
C THR A 190 25.00 0.97 -6.06
N VAL A 191 24.59 0.13 -7.01
CA VAL A 191 24.62 0.44 -8.44
C VAL A 191 23.69 1.62 -8.79
N SER A 192 22.45 1.61 -8.29
CA SER A 192 21.48 2.69 -8.60
C SER A 192 21.90 4.05 -7.99
N ILE A 193 22.44 4.04 -6.77
CA ILE A 193 22.92 5.27 -6.11
C ILE A 193 24.20 5.78 -6.77
N THR A 194 25.10 4.90 -7.16
CA THR A 194 26.35 5.27 -7.84
C THR A 194 26.06 5.86 -9.22
N ALA A 195 25.10 5.29 -9.96
CA ALA A 195 24.67 5.84 -11.25
C ALA A 195 24.04 7.24 -11.13
N GLN A 196 23.25 7.50 -10.09
CA GLN A 196 22.69 8.82 -9.81
C GLN A 196 23.76 9.84 -9.38
N ASN A 197 24.70 9.44 -8.54
CA ASN A 197 25.78 10.33 -8.11
C ASN A 197 26.79 10.67 -9.23
N SER A 198 26.96 9.78 -10.20
CA SER A 198 27.85 10.02 -11.36
C SER A 198 27.26 11.02 -12.37
N THR A 199 25.94 11.22 -12.39
CA THR A 199 25.30 12.25 -13.23
C THR A 199 25.31 13.65 -12.61
N GLU A 200 25.50 13.75 -11.27
CA GLU A 200 25.61 15.05 -10.59
C GLU A 200 27.03 15.62 -10.52
N SER A 201 28.05 14.86 -10.91
CA SER A 201 29.46 15.28 -10.80
C SER A 201 30.08 15.85 -12.08
N THR A 202 29.29 16.36 -13.03
CA THR A 202 29.84 17.17 -14.12
C THR A 202 30.11 18.60 -13.60
N PRO A 203 31.37 19.04 -13.38
CA PRO A 203 31.65 20.41 -13.03
C PRO A 203 31.34 21.29 -14.25
N ILE A 204 30.51 22.29 -14.03
CA ILE A 204 30.30 23.38 -14.98
C ILE A 204 31.62 24.16 -15.00
N THR A 205 32.40 23.97 -16.02
CA THR A 205 33.53 24.86 -16.38
C THR A 205 33.03 26.01 -17.23
#